data_ba238351fafe450f67e06d2ef280d318
#
_entry.id   ba238351fafe450f67e06d2ef280d318
#
_cell.length_a   1.000
_cell.length_b   1.000
_cell.length_c   1.000
_cell.angle_alpha   90.00
_cell.angle_beta   90.00
_cell.angle_gamma   90.00
#
_symmetry.space_group_name_H-M   'P 1'
#
loop_
_entity.id
_entity.type
_entity.pdbx_description
1 polymer ?
#
loop_
_entity_poly.entity_id
_entity_poly.type
_entity_poly.pdbx_seq_one_letter_code
_entity_poly.pdbx_strand_id
1 'polypeptide(L)'
;MTLETTITVEELDADPYPFYAYLRRERPVAYVPAVNMWMVTRAADVEYVTTHPELFSAEVADSPIDVSFGGPTMLTLDGERHLDLRRSLDAKYKPRVVASYIDELVTPIAQAALQGLLERPERKAELMYDYFEPISVLSLGAVLGLAHLSAETLQEWFHGLATGAINYERDPEKQRISDDTAVKIDQELRPLMERLQREPDDSTIASMLTSGCPVGKHREIDAVMPSLKVIITGGMQEPGHGAGSCMYGLLANPDQLDWVREDPNRWDDAVHEGLRWVAPIGTQVRQSVADIELHGVTIPAGSAVGALLSSACRDESVFENPDDFDARRPRVPNAAFGFGPHFCAGHAFARGQESIALRTLVDAMPDL
;
A
#
# COMPACT_ATOMS: atom_id res chain seq x y z
N MET A 1 -6.58 11.69 -32.98
CA MET A 1 -6.08 10.81 -31.92
C MET A 1 -6.67 11.32 -30.62
N THR A 2 -7.15 10.42 -29.79
CA THR A 2 -7.69 10.77 -28.47
C THR A 2 -6.57 10.74 -27.42
N LEU A 3 -6.75 11.38 -26.29
CA LEU A 3 -5.68 11.55 -25.27
C LEU A 3 -5.19 10.18 -24.76
N GLU A 4 -6.09 9.22 -24.54
CA GLU A 4 -5.75 7.88 -24.10
C GLU A 4 -4.85 7.09 -25.08
N THR A 5 -4.81 7.49 -26.36
CA THR A 5 -3.93 6.87 -27.37
C THR A 5 -2.58 7.57 -27.53
N THR A 6 -2.38 8.70 -26.88
CA THR A 6 -1.17 9.54 -27.03
C THR A 6 -0.41 9.76 -25.73
N ILE A 7 -1.04 9.55 -24.58
CA ILE A 7 -0.40 9.66 -23.26
C ILE A 7 0.81 8.73 -23.19
N THR A 8 1.90 9.17 -22.57
CA THR A 8 3.11 8.40 -22.35
C THR A 8 3.24 7.94 -20.89
N VAL A 9 4.10 6.98 -20.63
CA VAL A 9 4.41 6.54 -19.25
C VAL A 9 5.02 7.67 -18.46
N GLU A 10 5.94 8.45 -19.07
CA GLU A 10 6.59 9.58 -18.43
C GLU A 10 5.60 10.68 -18.00
N GLU A 11 4.55 10.91 -18.81
CA GLU A 11 3.49 11.87 -18.44
C GLU A 11 2.63 11.33 -17.28
N LEU A 12 2.34 10.03 -17.28
CA LEU A 12 1.62 9.38 -16.16
C LEU A 12 2.43 9.38 -14.87
N ASP A 13 3.74 9.19 -14.96
CA ASP A 13 4.65 9.22 -13.80
C ASP A 13 4.81 10.65 -13.26
N ALA A 14 4.81 11.66 -14.12
CA ALA A 14 4.97 13.05 -13.72
C ALA A 14 3.74 13.62 -12.99
N ASP A 15 2.55 13.46 -13.56
CA ASP A 15 1.26 13.83 -12.96
C ASP A 15 0.10 13.12 -13.67
N PRO A 16 -0.43 12.02 -13.13
CA PRO A 16 -1.53 11.29 -13.76
C PRO A 16 -2.90 11.93 -13.59
N TYR A 17 -3.08 12.85 -12.62
CA TYR A 17 -4.41 13.32 -12.21
C TYR A 17 -5.17 14.09 -13.30
N PRO A 18 -4.57 14.97 -14.10
CA PRO A 18 -5.27 15.61 -15.22
C PRO A 18 -5.80 14.61 -16.24
N PHE A 19 -5.02 13.55 -16.50
CA PHE A 19 -5.43 12.48 -17.39
C PHE A 19 -6.58 11.64 -16.80
N TYR A 20 -6.51 11.32 -15.52
CA TYR A 20 -7.59 10.61 -14.83
C TYR A 20 -8.89 11.42 -14.80
N ALA A 21 -8.80 12.73 -14.57
CA ALA A 21 -9.97 13.62 -14.65
C ALA A 21 -10.59 13.65 -16.05
N TYR A 22 -9.77 13.68 -17.11
CA TYR A 22 -10.24 13.54 -18.48
C TYR A 22 -10.96 12.20 -18.68
N LEU A 23 -10.36 11.08 -18.26
CA LEU A 23 -10.97 9.76 -18.42
C LEU A 23 -12.31 9.67 -17.67
N ARG A 24 -12.38 10.09 -16.39
CA ARG A 24 -13.64 10.06 -15.63
C ARG A 24 -14.79 10.75 -16.32
N ARG A 25 -14.53 11.88 -16.97
CA ARG A 25 -15.56 12.67 -17.66
C ARG A 25 -15.94 12.10 -19.02
N GLU A 26 -14.94 11.81 -19.85
CA GLU A 26 -15.14 11.55 -21.28
C GLU A 26 -15.12 10.05 -21.60
N ARG A 27 -14.29 9.27 -20.92
CA ARG A 27 -14.00 7.87 -21.21
C ARG A 27 -13.72 7.06 -19.96
N PRO A 28 -14.72 6.83 -19.08
CA PRO A 28 -14.50 6.23 -17.75
C PRO A 28 -13.91 4.82 -17.81
N VAL A 29 -14.05 4.16 -18.96
CA VAL A 29 -13.42 2.88 -19.30
C VAL A 29 -12.70 3.06 -20.63
N ALA A 30 -11.38 2.95 -20.64
CA ALA A 30 -10.57 3.15 -21.83
C ALA A 30 -9.34 2.23 -21.86
N TYR A 31 -9.03 1.71 -23.06
CA TYR A 31 -7.75 1.04 -23.28
C TYR A 31 -6.66 2.09 -23.47
N VAL A 32 -5.58 1.98 -22.67
CA VAL A 32 -4.42 2.88 -22.69
C VAL A 32 -3.19 2.12 -23.19
N PRO A 33 -2.79 2.30 -24.46
CA PRO A 33 -1.69 1.53 -25.06
C PRO A 33 -0.35 1.67 -24.34
N ALA A 34 -0.06 2.86 -23.78
CA ALA A 34 1.19 3.15 -23.08
C ALA A 34 1.49 2.15 -21.94
N VAL A 35 0.44 1.67 -21.27
CA VAL A 35 0.53 0.71 -20.16
C VAL A 35 -0.10 -0.64 -20.50
N ASN A 36 -0.54 -0.83 -21.73
CA ASN A 36 -1.19 -2.06 -22.22
C ASN A 36 -2.34 -2.55 -21.31
N MET A 37 -3.22 -1.63 -20.87
CA MET A 37 -4.22 -1.92 -19.84
C MET A 37 -5.52 -1.17 -20.12
N TRP A 38 -6.65 -1.78 -19.77
CA TRP A 38 -7.93 -1.10 -19.65
C TRP A 38 -7.98 -0.35 -18.33
N MET A 39 -8.11 0.96 -18.36
CA MET A 39 -8.25 1.80 -17.17
C MET A 39 -9.71 2.03 -16.85
N VAL A 40 -10.08 1.78 -15.57
CA VAL A 40 -11.40 2.06 -15.00
C VAL A 40 -11.21 3.13 -13.93
N THR A 41 -11.93 4.26 -14.05
CA THR A 41 -11.53 5.51 -13.37
C THR A 41 -12.53 6.07 -12.37
N ARG A 42 -13.86 5.86 -12.56
CA ARG A 42 -14.90 6.36 -11.66
C ARG A 42 -14.97 5.52 -10.38
N ALA A 43 -15.25 6.14 -9.25
CA ALA A 43 -15.28 5.47 -7.94
C ALA A 43 -16.21 4.24 -7.91
N ALA A 44 -17.43 4.38 -8.44
CA ALA A 44 -18.39 3.27 -8.48
C ALA A 44 -17.93 2.10 -9.37
N ASP A 45 -17.25 2.41 -10.48
CA ASP A 45 -16.74 1.39 -11.40
C ASP A 45 -15.50 0.69 -10.82
N VAL A 46 -14.63 1.44 -10.14
CA VAL A 46 -13.47 0.90 -9.42
C VAL A 46 -13.93 -0.05 -8.31
N GLU A 47 -14.94 0.34 -7.53
CA GLU A 47 -15.54 -0.53 -6.53
C GLU A 47 -16.16 -1.78 -7.19
N TYR A 48 -16.88 -1.62 -8.30
CA TYR A 48 -17.45 -2.74 -9.05
C TYR A 48 -16.38 -3.73 -9.49
N VAL A 49 -15.31 -3.28 -10.14
CA VAL A 49 -14.20 -4.13 -10.60
C VAL A 49 -13.55 -4.89 -9.44
N THR A 50 -13.36 -4.25 -8.31
CA THR A 50 -12.64 -4.84 -7.19
C THR A 50 -13.50 -5.73 -6.29
N THR A 51 -14.83 -5.65 -6.39
CA THR A 51 -15.78 -6.44 -5.60
C THR A 51 -16.38 -7.64 -6.34
N HIS A 52 -16.10 -7.79 -7.65
CA HIS A 52 -16.63 -8.88 -8.48
C HIS A 52 -15.50 -9.77 -9.04
N PRO A 53 -14.84 -10.58 -8.19
CA PRO A 53 -13.72 -11.43 -8.61
C PRO A 53 -14.13 -12.49 -9.64
N GLU A 54 -15.40 -12.86 -9.73
CA GLU A 54 -15.95 -13.75 -10.74
C GLU A 54 -15.93 -13.16 -12.16
N LEU A 55 -15.83 -11.84 -12.28
CA LEU A 55 -15.68 -11.10 -13.54
C LEU A 55 -14.26 -10.56 -13.71
N PHE A 56 -13.65 -10.10 -12.65
CA PHE A 56 -12.35 -9.43 -12.62
C PHE A 56 -11.44 -10.11 -11.61
N SER A 57 -10.75 -11.16 -12.05
CA SER A 57 -9.88 -11.97 -11.20
C SER A 57 -8.62 -11.22 -10.78
N ALA A 58 -8.16 -11.45 -9.56
CA ALA A 58 -6.84 -11.01 -9.11
C ALA A 58 -5.71 -11.89 -9.67
N GLU A 59 -6.02 -13.08 -10.19
CA GLU A 59 -5.06 -13.99 -10.84
C GLU A 59 -4.68 -13.49 -12.23
N VAL A 60 -3.79 -12.50 -12.29
CA VAL A 60 -3.33 -11.89 -13.55
C VAL A 60 -2.17 -12.71 -14.12
N ALA A 61 -2.31 -13.15 -15.37
CA ALA A 61 -1.25 -13.88 -16.06
C ALA A 61 0.04 -13.05 -16.15
N ASP A 62 1.18 -13.71 -15.93
CA ASP A 62 2.51 -13.09 -15.97
C ASP A 62 2.65 -11.85 -15.05
N SER A 63 1.98 -11.85 -13.90
CA SER A 63 2.05 -10.76 -12.92
C SER A 63 3.51 -10.46 -12.52
N PRO A 64 3.99 -9.22 -12.63
CA PRO A 64 5.31 -8.84 -12.14
C PRO A 64 5.52 -9.14 -10.66
N ILE A 65 4.45 -9.07 -9.86
CA ILE A 65 4.44 -9.41 -8.43
C ILE A 65 4.79 -10.88 -8.24
N ASP A 66 4.12 -11.79 -8.94
CA ASP A 66 4.36 -13.23 -8.81
C ASP A 66 5.77 -13.61 -9.27
N VAL A 67 6.23 -13.00 -10.36
CA VAL A 67 7.60 -13.21 -10.87
C VAL A 67 8.63 -12.74 -9.84
N SER A 68 8.49 -11.53 -9.31
CA SER A 68 9.46 -10.92 -8.40
C SER A 68 9.46 -11.53 -7.00
N PHE A 69 8.30 -12.03 -6.54
CA PHE A 69 8.18 -12.57 -5.19
C PHE A 69 8.31 -14.10 -5.11
N GLY A 70 8.46 -14.75 -6.27
CA GLY A 70 8.75 -16.18 -6.39
C GLY A 70 7.52 -17.08 -6.35
N GLY A 71 6.33 -16.54 -6.67
CA GLY A 71 5.09 -17.30 -6.80
C GLY A 71 3.83 -16.49 -6.48
N PRO A 72 2.65 -17.12 -6.62
CA PRO A 72 1.38 -16.48 -6.32
C PRO A 72 1.29 -15.99 -4.87
N THR A 73 0.73 -14.82 -4.69
CA THR A 73 0.65 -14.10 -3.42
C THR A 73 -0.80 -13.92 -2.98
N MET A 74 -1.01 -13.44 -1.76
CA MET A 74 -2.35 -13.04 -1.32
C MET A 74 -2.97 -11.89 -2.13
N LEU A 75 -2.20 -11.15 -2.94
CA LEU A 75 -2.71 -10.11 -3.84
C LEU A 75 -3.14 -10.67 -5.20
N THR A 76 -2.57 -11.82 -5.59
CA THR A 76 -2.72 -12.43 -6.91
C THR A 76 -3.47 -13.77 -6.86
N LEU A 77 -4.07 -14.11 -5.73
CA LEU A 77 -4.91 -15.28 -5.51
C LEU A 77 -6.35 -14.86 -5.26
N ASP A 78 -7.30 -15.67 -5.71
CA ASP A 78 -8.73 -15.53 -5.41
C ASP A 78 -9.27 -16.73 -4.59
N GLY A 79 -10.53 -16.64 -4.18
CA GLY A 79 -11.28 -17.71 -3.53
C GLY A 79 -10.67 -18.23 -2.23
N GLU A 80 -10.77 -19.55 -2.00
CA GLU A 80 -10.33 -20.16 -0.73
C GLU A 80 -8.82 -20.06 -0.49
N ARG A 81 -7.98 -20.04 -1.54
CA ARG A 81 -6.53 -19.87 -1.41
C ARG A 81 -6.18 -18.49 -0.87
N HIS A 82 -6.83 -17.45 -1.38
CA HIS A 82 -6.72 -16.09 -0.85
C HIS A 82 -7.21 -16.01 0.61
N LEU A 83 -8.41 -16.56 0.88
CA LEU A 83 -9.02 -16.50 2.20
C LEU A 83 -8.19 -17.22 3.28
N ASP A 84 -7.54 -18.34 2.94
CA ASP A 84 -6.67 -19.05 3.87
C ASP A 84 -5.48 -18.21 4.32
N LEU A 85 -4.81 -17.53 3.39
CA LEU A 85 -3.71 -16.61 3.70
C LEU A 85 -4.20 -15.37 4.46
N ARG A 86 -5.35 -14.80 4.07
CA ARG A 86 -5.93 -13.63 4.75
C ARG A 86 -6.28 -13.91 6.20
N ARG A 87 -6.92 -15.04 6.50
CA ARG A 87 -7.28 -15.45 7.87
C ARG A 87 -6.06 -15.54 8.79
N SER A 88 -4.88 -15.88 8.26
CA SER A 88 -3.65 -15.94 9.04
C SER A 88 -3.16 -14.58 9.52
N LEU A 89 -3.57 -13.49 8.87
CA LEU A 89 -3.22 -12.11 9.23
C LEU A 89 -4.27 -11.44 10.12
N ASP A 90 -5.55 -11.73 9.91
CA ASP A 90 -6.67 -11.00 10.48
C ASP A 90 -6.62 -10.86 12.00
N ALA A 91 -6.05 -11.83 12.71
CA ALA A 91 -6.00 -11.82 14.17
C ALA A 91 -5.28 -10.57 14.72
N LYS A 92 -4.19 -10.14 14.08
CA LYS A 92 -3.34 -9.04 14.55
C LYS A 92 -3.72 -7.68 13.99
N TYR A 93 -4.32 -7.64 12.79
CA TYR A 93 -4.56 -6.40 12.06
C TYR A 93 -6.00 -5.89 12.14
N LYS A 94 -6.90 -6.57 12.91
CA LYS A 94 -8.24 -6.04 13.19
C LYS A 94 -8.15 -4.70 13.91
N PRO A 95 -8.98 -3.70 13.57
CA PRO A 95 -8.89 -2.35 14.15
C PRO A 95 -8.85 -2.32 15.67
N ARG A 96 -9.69 -3.15 16.32
CA ARG A 96 -9.72 -3.24 17.79
C ARG A 96 -8.43 -3.81 18.40
N VAL A 97 -7.79 -4.75 17.70
CA VAL A 97 -6.52 -5.34 18.16
C VAL A 97 -5.39 -4.34 17.96
N VAL A 98 -5.32 -3.72 16.76
CA VAL A 98 -4.34 -2.67 16.47
C VAL A 98 -4.41 -1.55 17.51
N ALA A 99 -5.61 -1.04 17.82
CA ALA A 99 -5.81 0.01 18.81
C ALA A 99 -5.29 -0.36 20.22
N SER A 100 -5.13 -1.64 20.54
CA SER A 100 -4.62 -2.07 21.84
C SER A 100 -3.10 -2.07 21.98
N TYR A 101 -2.34 -1.94 20.87
CA TYR A 101 -0.88 -2.00 20.92
C TYR A 101 -0.16 -0.92 20.10
N ILE A 102 -0.84 -0.22 19.19
CA ILE A 102 -0.21 0.65 18.21
C ILE A 102 0.56 1.82 18.86
N ASP A 103 -0.01 2.44 19.88
CA ASP A 103 0.62 3.55 20.61
C ASP A 103 1.91 3.10 21.34
N GLU A 104 1.86 1.97 22.04
CA GLU A 104 3.02 1.42 22.75
C GLU A 104 4.13 0.99 21.80
N LEU A 105 3.77 0.53 20.60
CA LEU A 105 4.70 0.09 19.60
C LEU A 105 5.35 1.27 18.84
N VAL A 106 4.54 2.16 18.30
CA VAL A 106 5.01 3.16 17.32
C VAL A 106 5.58 4.40 17.99
N THR A 107 5.02 4.84 19.13
CA THR A 107 5.48 6.08 19.79
C THR A 107 6.99 6.08 20.11
N PRO A 108 7.57 5.04 20.73
CA PRO A 108 9.00 5.04 21.00
C PRO A 108 9.86 5.02 19.73
N ILE A 109 9.39 4.36 18.65
CA ILE A 109 10.09 4.33 17.36
C ILE A 109 10.07 5.74 16.75
N ALA A 110 8.92 6.41 16.74
CA ALA A 110 8.78 7.76 16.20
C ALA A 110 9.62 8.78 16.99
N GLN A 111 9.66 8.66 18.33
CA GLN A 111 10.49 9.49 19.18
C GLN A 111 11.98 9.28 18.93
N ALA A 112 12.42 8.04 18.73
CA ALA A 112 13.82 7.73 18.42
C ALA A 112 14.22 8.30 17.04
N ALA A 113 13.36 8.18 16.02
CA ALA A 113 13.58 8.77 14.71
C ALA A 113 13.64 10.30 14.77
N LEU A 114 12.72 10.93 15.53
CA LEU A 114 12.73 12.37 15.78
C LEU A 114 14.03 12.84 16.46
N GLN A 115 14.48 12.13 17.49
CA GLN A 115 15.72 12.46 18.16
C GLN A 115 16.91 12.45 17.19
N GLY A 116 16.97 11.46 16.30
CA GLY A 116 17.97 11.41 15.24
C GLY A 116 17.93 12.63 14.30
N LEU A 117 16.74 13.15 13.99
CA LEU A 117 16.60 14.39 13.21
C LEU A 117 17.11 15.64 13.98
N LEU A 118 16.74 15.75 15.25
CA LEU A 118 17.10 16.89 16.10
C LEU A 118 18.60 16.99 16.36
N GLU A 119 19.33 15.88 16.34
CA GLU A 119 20.79 15.82 16.51
C GLU A 119 21.57 16.21 15.26
N ARG A 120 20.91 16.39 14.10
CA ARG A 120 21.57 16.79 12.85
C ARG A 120 22.08 18.24 12.93
N PRO A 121 23.36 18.48 12.63
CA PRO A 121 23.98 19.81 12.77
C PRO A 121 23.31 20.87 11.89
N GLU A 122 22.86 20.47 10.69
CA GLU A 122 22.33 21.40 9.69
C GLU A 122 20.82 21.67 9.85
N ARG A 123 20.14 20.96 10.74
CA ARG A 123 18.66 21.00 10.90
C ARG A 123 17.91 20.84 9.57
N LYS A 124 18.46 20.03 8.68
CA LYS A 124 17.88 19.66 7.40
C LYS A 124 17.66 18.15 7.34
N ALA A 125 16.51 17.74 6.85
CA ALA A 125 16.17 16.34 6.70
C ALA A 125 15.35 16.14 5.41
N GLU A 126 15.50 15.00 4.81
CA GLU A 126 14.57 14.46 3.84
C GLU A 126 13.60 13.55 4.62
N LEU A 127 12.36 14.06 4.86
CA LEU A 127 11.44 13.43 5.81
C LEU A 127 11.03 12.01 5.43
N MET A 128 11.01 11.67 4.15
CA MET A 128 10.69 10.31 3.72
C MET A 128 11.74 9.32 4.22
N TYR A 129 13.00 9.48 3.79
CA TYR A 129 14.10 8.57 4.13
C TYR A 129 14.56 8.65 5.58
N ASP A 130 14.49 9.86 6.15
CA ASP A 130 15.10 10.13 7.45
C ASP A 130 14.13 9.94 8.62
N TYR A 131 12.80 9.91 8.34
CA TYR A 131 11.79 9.87 9.39
C TYR A 131 10.64 8.90 9.12
N PHE A 132 9.84 9.11 8.05
CA PHE A 132 8.63 8.33 7.84
C PHE A 132 8.91 6.88 7.48
N GLU A 133 9.84 6.61 6.56
CA GLU A 133 10.20 5.24 6.19
C GLU A 133 10.83 4.46 7.36
N PRO A 134 11.82 5.00 8.13
CA PRO A 134 12.34 4.31 9.30
C PRO A 134 11.25 3.93 10.32
N ILE A 135 10.29 4.82 10.59
CA ILE A 135 9.17 4.51 11.47
C ILE A 135 8.32 3.39 10.88
N SER A 136 8.01 3.46 9.59
CA SER A 136 7.20 2.48 8.90
C SER A 136 7.82 1.08 8.95
N VAL A 137 9.08 0.95 8.53
CA VAL A 137 9.74 -0.36 8.44
C VAL A 137 9.98 -0.97 9.81
N LEU A 138 10.39 -0.18 10.82
CA LEU A 138 10.65 -0.69 12.16
C LEU A 138 9.37 -1.11 12.88
N SER A 139 8.28 -0.34 12.72
CA SER A 139 6.99 -0.65 13.34
C SER A 139 6.40 -1.95 12.79
N LEU A 140 6.35 -2.10 11.47
CA LEU A 140 5.88 -3.34 10.88
C LEU A 140 6.86 -4.49 11.12
N GLY A 141 8.17 -4.24 11.02
CA GLY A 141 9.21 -5.22 11.31
C GLY A 141 9.04 -5.85 12.70
N ALA A 142 8.73 -5.03 13.71
CA ALA A 142 8.48 -5.52 15.06
C ALA A 142 7.26 -6.47 15.14
N VAL A 143 6.14 -6.12 14.49
CA VAL A 143 4.94 -6.99 14.44
C VAL A 143 5.16 -8.24 13.63
N LEU A 144 5.98 -8.18 12.59
CA LEU A 144 6.36 -9.35 11.78
C LEU A 144 7.24 -10.34 12.57
N GLY A 145 8.00 -9.89 13.56
CA GLY A 145 9.02 -10.67 14.29
C GLY A 145 10.44 -10.40 13.77
N LEU A 146 10.66 -9.25 13.12
CA LEU A 146 11.91 -8.81 12.50
C LEU A 146 12.59 -7.66 13.26
N ALA A 147 12.29 -7.49 14.56
CA ALA A 147 12.83 -6.41 15.39
C ALA A 147 14.38 -6.44 15.54
N HIS A 148 15.03 -7.51 15.12
CA HIS A 148 16.49 -7.65 15.09
C HIS A 148 17.15 -7.01 13.86
N LEU A 149 16.37 -6.63 12.84
CA LEU A 149 16.86 -5.99 11.62
C LEU A 149 16.87 -4.46 11.75
N SER A 150 17.83 -3.83 11.10
CA SER A 150 17.91 -2.36 11.07
C SER A 150 16.91 -1.76 10.09
N ALA A 151 16.62 -0.46 10.25
CA ALA A 151 15.75 0.28 9.32
C ALA A 151 16.31 0.24 7.89
N GLU A 152 17.62 0.43 7.73
CA GLU A 152 18.31 0.44 6.44
C GLU A 152 18.15 -0.90 5.71
N THR A 153 18.26 -2.02 6.43
CA THR A 153 18.05 -3.35 5.85
C THR A 153 16.62 -3.52 5.35
N LEU A 154 15.64 -3.10 6.16
CA LEU A 154 14.22 -3.23 5.81
C LEU A 154 13.84 -2.26 4.66
N GLN A 155 14.40 -1.05 4.62
CA GLN A 155 14.26 -0.11 3.50
C GLN A 155 14.86 -0.70 2.21
N GLU A 156 16.08 -1.27 2.26
CA GLU A 156 16.67 -1.94 1.10
C GLU A 156 15.77 -3.06 0.56
N TRP A 157 15.14 -3.82 1.46
CA TRP A 157 14.26 -4.92 1.06
C TRP A 157 13.03 -4.42 0.31
N PHE A 158 12.29 -3.45 0.87
CA PHE A 158 11.09 -3.02 0.19
C PHE A 158 11.39 -2.26 -1.10
N HIS A 159 12.42 -1.42 -1.15
CA HIS A 159 12.83 -0.71 -2.37
C HIS A 159 13.22 -1.68 -3.49
N GLY A 160 14.02 -2.70 -3.15
CA GLY A 160 14.42 -3.70 -4.13
C GLY A 160 13.25 -4.55 -4.64
N LEU A 161 12.35 -5.00 -3.75
CA LEU A 161 11.15 -5.75 -4.17
C LEU A 161 10.17 -4.89 -4.96
N ALA A 162 9.94 -3.64 -4.57
CA ALA A 162 9.04 -2.72 -5.26
C ALA A 162 9.49 -2.48 -6.71
N THR A 163 10.80 -2.38 -6.96
CA THR A 163 11.37 -2.24 -8.30
C THR A 163 10.90 -3.35 -9.25
N GLY A 164 10.84 -4.59 -8.78
CA GLY A 164 10.34 -5.70 -9.60
C GLY A 164 8.80 -5.79 -9.64
N ALA A 165 8.12 -5.45 -8.54
CA ALA A 165 6.66 -5.54 -8.45
C ALA A 165 5.93 -4.65 -9.46
N ILE A 166 6.55 -3.54 -9.88
CA ILE A 166 6.01 -2.60 -10.88
C ILE A 166 6.66 -2.75 -12.27
N ASN A 167 7.47 -3.78 -12.49
CA ASN A 167 8.22 -3.99 -13.74
C ASN A 167 7.32 -4.55 -14.87
N TYR A 168 6.31 -3.79 -15.27
CA TYR A 168 5.42 -4.16 -16.38
C TYR A 168 6.11 -4.10 -17.75
N GLU A 169 7.12 -3.25 -17.91
CA GLU A 169 7.95 -3.13 -19.11
C GLU A 169 8.94 -4.29 -19.29
N ARG A 170 9.09 -5.15 -18.26
CA ARG A 170 10.00 -6.30 -18.24
C ARG A 170 11.48 -5.89 -18.43
N ASP A 171 11.86 -4.78 -17.81
CA ASP A 171 13.25 -4.34 -17.74
C ASP A 171 14.10 -5.38 -17.00
N PRO A 172 15.16 -5.93 -17.63
CA PRO A 172 15.97 -6.98 -17.02
C PRO A 172 16.80 -6.49 -15.82
N GLU A 173 17.15 -5.21 -15.75
CA GLU A 173 17.89 -4.65 -14.62
C GLU A 173 16.97 -4.48 -13.40
N LYS A 174 15.74 -4.00 -13.58
CA LYS A 174 14.73 -3.96 -12.52
C LYS A 174 14.44 -5.35 -11.98
N GLN A 175 14.33 -6.35 -12.86
CA GLN A 175 14.12 -7.74 -12.45
C GLN A 175 15.33 -8.26 -11.66
N ARG A 176 16.56 -8.02 -12.12
CA ARG A 176 17.77 -8.42 -11.41
C ARG A 176 17.85 -7.83 -10.00
N ILE A 177 17.55 -6.54 -9.84
CA ILE A 177 17.52 -5.88 -8.52
C ILE A 177 16.53 -6.59 -7.59
N SER A 178 15.36 -6.89 -8.09
CA SER A 178 14.32 -7.58 -7.31
C SER A 178 14.73 -9.01 -6.94
N ASP A 179 15.28 -9.76 -7.90
CA ASP A 179 15.73 -11.14 -7.68
C ASP A 179 16.86 -11.21 -6.64
N ASP A 180 17.87 -10.33 -6.74
CA ASP A 180 18.95 -10.22 -5.77
C ASP A 180 18.43 -9.89 -4.36
N THR A 181 17.41 -9.02 -4.27
CA THR A 181 16.75 -8.67 -3.01
C THR A 181 15.94 -9.85 -2.46
N ALA A 182 15.18 -10.53 -3.31
CA ALA A 182 14.40 -11.70 -2.92
C ALA A 182 15.29 -12.81 -2.35
N VAL A 183 16.48 -13.04 -2.94
CA VAL A 183 17.46 -14.00 -2.43
C VAL A 183 17.97 -13.61 -1.03
N LYS A 184 18.28 -12.32 -0.78
CA LYS A 184 18.70 -11.84 0.54
C LYS A 184 17.61 -12.08 1.59
N ILE A 185 16.37 -11.77 1.26
CA ILE A 185 15.21 -11.99 2.13
C ILE A 185 15.03 -13.47 2.44
N ASP A 186 15.10 -14.34 1.43
CA ASP A 186 14.96 -15.78 1.61
C ASP A 186 16.07 -16.35 2.51
N GLN A 187 17.30 -15.88 2.36
CA GLN A 187 18.43 -16.32 3.21
C GLN A 187 18.23 -15.92 4.68
N GLU A 188 17.69 -14.76 4.95
CA GLU A 188 17.42 -14.29 6.31
C GLU A 188 16.17 -14.93 6.92
N LEU A 189 15.08 -14.99 6.15
CA LEU A 189 13.79 -15.41 6.71
C LEU A 189 13.58 -16.91 6.76
N ARG A 190 14.17 -17.69 5.88
CA ARG A 190 13.96 -19.15 5.86
C ARG A 190 14.40 -19.84 7.16
N PRO A 191 15.59 -19.57 7.72
CA PRO A 191 15.98 -20.13 9.03
C PRO A 191 15.04 -19.69 10.18
N LEU A 192 14.60 -18.44 10.15
CA LEU A 192 13.63 -17.90 11.11
C LEU A 192 12.30 -18.65 11.01
N MET A 193 11.75 -18.82 9.80
CA MET A 193 10.49 -19.52 9.58
C MET A 193 10.57 -21.00 9.95
N GLU A 194 11.68 -21.70 9.68
CA GLU A 194 11.94 -23.07 10.12
C GLU A 194 11.94 -23.19 11.64
N ARG A 195 12.49 -22.20 12.34
CA ARG A 195 12.42 -22.14 13.82
C ARG A 195 10.98 -21.92 14.27
N LEU A 196 10.25 -20.97 13.68
CA LEU A 196 8.87 -20.65 14.04
C LEU A 196 7.85 -21.76 13.74
N GLN A 197 8.14 -22.67 12.79
CA GLN A 197 7.35 -23.89 12.59
C GLN A 197 7.45 -24.84 13.78
N ARG A 198 8.61 -24.88 14.46
CA ARG A 198 8.84 -25.74 15.63
C ARG A 198 8.44 -25.08 16.94
N GLU A 199 8.74 -23.78 17.04
CA GLU A 199 8.56 -22.98 18.25
C GLU A 199 7.90 -21.64 17.86
N PRO A 200 6.59 -21.64 17.62
CA PRO A 200 5.87 -20.43 17.21
C PRO A 200 5.85 -19.41 18.37
N ASP A 201 6.11 -18.16 18.02
CA ASP A 201 5.96 -17.01 18.90
C ASP A 201 4.69 -16.20 18.55
N ASP A 202 4.57 -14.97 19.09
CA ASP A 202 3.45 -14.08 18.82
C ASP A 202 3.68 -13.18 17.57
N SER A 203 4.59 -13.53 16.67
CA SER A 203 4.83 -12.77 15.43
C SER A 203 3.78 -13.03 14.36
N THR A 204 3.66 -12.08 13.41
CA THR A 204 2.82 -12.31 12.22
C THR A 204 3.33 -13.46 11.38
N ILE A 205 4.66 -13.62 11.25
CA ILE A 205 5.25 -14.74 10.50
C ILE A 205 4.84 -16.07 11.12
N ALA A 206 4.89 -16.23 12.45
CA ALA A 206 4.42 -17.43 13.13
C ALA A 206 2.92 -17.67 12.89
N SER A 207 2.11 -16.62 12.93
CA SER A 207 0.68 -16.69 12.59
C SER A 207 0.45 -17.15 11.15
N MET A 208 1.19 -16.62 10.18
CA MET A 208 1.08 -17.03 8.78
C MET A 208 1.42 -18.51 8.57
N LEU A 209 2.35 -19.03 9.34
CA LEU A 209 2.75 -20.45 9.28
C LEU A 209 1.74 -21.39 9.95
N THR A 210 1.08 -20.99 11.03
CA THR A 210 0.35 -21.89 11.93
C THR A 210 -1.15 -21.67 12.02
N SER A 211 -1.64 -20.43 11.86
CA SER A 211 -3.07 -20.12 12.03
C SER A 211 -3.95 -20.83 11.01
N GLY A 212 -5.02 -21.48 11.51
CA GLY A 212 -5.93 -22.27 10.68
C GLY A 212 -5.43 -23.68 10.34
N CYS A 213 -4.20 -24.02 10.70
CA CYS A 213 -3.68 -25.38 10.55
C CYS A 213 -4.13 -26.30 11.71
N PRO A 214 -4.28 -27.60 11.50
CA PRO A 214 -4.49 -28.56 12.59
C PRO A 214 -3.35 -28.50 13.62
N VAL A 215 -3.63 -28.84 14.87
CA VAL A 215 -2.64 -28.82 15.95
C VAL A 215 -1.38 -29.64 15.57
N GLY A 216 -0.21 -28.97 15.69
CA GLY A 216 1.08 -29.58 15.32
C GLY A 216 1.36 -29.63 13.80
N LYS A 217 0.54 -28.95 13.00
CA LYS A 217 0.76 -28.74 11.57
C LYS A 217 1.04 -27.27 11.28
N HIS A 218 1.71 -27.03 10.17
CA HIS A 218 2.05 -25.71 9.68
C HIS A 218 1.96 -25.69 8.16
N ARG A 219 1.88 -24.48 7.57
CA ARG A 219 2.02 -24.30 6.12
C ARG A 219 3.48 -24.46 5.72
N GLU A 220 3.69 -24.89 4.50
CA GLU A 220 5.03 -24.92 3.90
C GLU A 220 5.56 -23.48 3.73
N ILE A 221 6.86 -23.30 3.96
CA ILE A 221 7.51 -21.98 3.88
C ILE A 221 7.31 -21.35 2.50
N ASP A 222 7.47 -22.15 1.44
CA ASP A 222 7.33 -21.68 0.06
C ASP A 222 5.89 -21.28 -0.31
N ALA A 223 4.89 -21.74 0.43
CA ALA A 223 3.50 -21.27 0.27
C ALA A 223 3.23 -19.93 0.98
N VAL A 224 4.07 -19.54 1.94
CA VAL A 224 3.91 -18.30 2.74
C VAL A 224 4.84 -17.19 2.27
N MET A 225 6.06 -17.53 1.86
CA MET A 225 7.14 -16.60 1.55
C MET A 225 6.75 -15.53 0.50
N PRO A 226 6.10 -15.86 -0.63
CA PRO A 226 5.67 -14.83 -1.59
C PRO A 226 4.74 -13.80 -0.96
N SER A 227 3.76 -14.24 -0.16
CA SER A 227 2.84 -13.35 0.54
C SER A 227 3.52 -12.52 1.65
N LEU A 228 4.54 -13.06 2.30
CA LEU A 228 5.35 -12.32 3.27
C LEU A 228 6.13 -11.19 2.58
N LYS A 229 6.68 -11.44 1.39
CA LYS A 229 7.33 -10.40 0.57
C LYS A 229 6.36 -9.29 0.17
N VAL A 230 5.09 -9.61 -0.13
CA VAL A 230 4.03 -8.60 -0.32
C VAL A 230 3.85 -7.73 0.92
N ILE A 231 3.81 -8.33 2.11
CA ILE A 231 3.63 -7.58 3.37
C ILE A 231 4.86 -6.69 3.63
N ILE A 232 6.06 -7.19 3.37
CA ILE A 232 7.30 -6.40 3.47
C ILE A 232 7.25 -5.21 2.51
N THR A 233 6.92 -5.43 1.23
CA THR A 233 6.87 -4.36 0.24
C THR A 233 5.79 -3.34 0.59
N GLY A 234 4.51 -3.74 0.54
CA GLY A 234 3.39 -2.82 0.69
C GLY A 234 3.19 -2.30 2.11
N GLY A 235 3.45 -3.13 3.12
CA GLY A 235 3.23 -2.72 4.50
C GLY A 235 4.37 -1.87 5.09
N MET A 236 5.55 -1.86 4.48
CA MET A 236 6.69 -1.04 4.90
C MET A 236 6.77 0.28 4.12
N GLN A 237 6.39 0.28 2.86
CA GLN A 237 6.48 1.43 1.97
C GLN A 237 5.31 2.40 2.15
N GLU A 238 4.09 1.92 1.95
CA GLU A 238 2.91 2.77 1.81
C GLU A 238 2.60 3.65 3.03
N PRO A 239 2.73 3.19 4.30
CA PRO A 239 2.44 4.07 5.43
C PRO A 239 3.42 5.26 5.54
N GLY A 240 4.69 5.07 5.17
CA GLY A 240 5.66 6.16 5.05
C GLY A 240 5.23 7.17 4.00
N HIS A 241 4.83 6.69 2.80
CA HIS A 241 4.36 7.52 1.71
C HIS A 241 3.05 8.26 2.06
N GLY A 242 2.10 7.59 2.73
CA GLY A 242 0.86 8.19 3.20
C GLY A 242 1.11 9.34 4.19
N ALA A 243 2.01 9.13 5.17
CA ALA A 243 2.41 10.17 6.11
C ALA A 243 3.11 11.34 5.40
N GLY A 244 4.02 11.06 4.45
CA GLY A 244 4.70 12.09 3.65
C GLY A 244 3.73 12.92 2.82
N SER A 245 2.79 12.30 2.15
CA SER A 245 1.75 12.99 1.36
C SER A 245 0.84 13.86 2.25
N CYS A 246 0.45 13.36 3.42
CA CYS A 246 -0.31 14.12 4.42
C CYS A 246 0.48 15.33 4.92
N MET A 247 1.76 15.14 5.28
CA MET A 247 2.62 16.24 5.73
C MET A 247 2.80 17.29 4.64
N TYR A 248 3.01 16.88 3.39
CA TYR A 248 3.10 17.80 2.26
C TYR A 248 1.83 18.65 2.12
N GLY A 249 0.65 18.01 2.19
CA GLY A 249 -0.63 18.69 2.16
C GLY A 249 -0.80 19.70 3.29
N LEU A 250 -0.42 19.34 4.52
CA LEU A 250 -0.50 20.22 5.69
C LEU A 250 0.47 21.41 5.59
N LEU A 251 1.72 21.18 5.17
CA LEU A 251 2.70 22.25 5.00
C LEU A 251 2.35 23.22 3.88
N ALA A 252 1.69 22.74 2.82
CA ALA A 252 1.15 23.59 1.77
C ALA A 252 -0.07 24.42 2.21
N ASN A 253 -0.72 24.04 3.32
CA ASN A 253 -1.91 24.67 3.88
C ASN A 253 -1.74 24.96 5.38
N PRO A 254 -0.94 25.96 5.79
CA PRO A 254 -0.58 26.22 7.20
C PRO A 254 -1.78 26.42 8.14
N ASP A 255 -2.87 27.02 7.65
CA ASP A 255 -4.12 27.19 8.43
C ASP A 255 -4.78 25.84 8.77
N GLN A 256 -4.59 24.82 7.96
CA GLN A 256 -5.08 23.46 8.22
C GLN A 256 -4.15 22.73 9.19
N LEU A 257 -2.83 22.94 9.08
CA LEU A 257 -1.87 22.42 10.06
C LEU A 257 -2.15 22.99 11.45
N ASP A 258 -2.40 24.30 11.57
CA ASP A 258 -2.78 24.95 12.84
C ASP A 258 -4.08 24.34 13.38
N TRP A 259 -5.08 24.14 12.51
CA TRP A 259 -6.33 23.51 12.90
C TRP A 259 -6.12 22.07 13.42
N VAL A 260 -5.24 21.28 12.80
CA VAL A 260 -4.95 19.91 13.27
C VAL A 260 -4.24 19.93 14.64
N ARG A 261 -3.32 20.88 14.87
CA ARG A 261 -2.60 21.06 16.14
C ARG A 261 -3.52 21.33 17.34
N GLU A 262 -4.67 21.96 17.14
CA GLU A 262 -5.58 22.32 18.22
C GLU A 262 -6.27 21.13 18.92
N ASP A 263 -6.40 19.97 18.20
CA ASP A 263 -7.09 18.78 18.73
C ASP A 263 -6.39 17.50 18.24
N PRO A 264 -5.85 16.67 19.16
CA PRO A 264 -5.19 15.41 18.79
C PRO A 264 -6.05 14.43 17.96
N ASN A 265 -7.37 14.51 18.05
CA ASN A 265 -8.27 13.65 17.26
C ASN A 265 -8.30 14.04 15.77
N ARG A 266 -7.92 15.26 15.43
CA ARG A 266 -7.90 15.76 14.06
C ARG A 266 -6.76 15.15 13.20
N TRP A 267 -5.76 14.52 13.83
CA TRP A 267 -4.74 13.77 13.09
C TRP A 267 -5.31 12.64 12.26
N ASP A 268 -6.33 11.95 12.78
CA ASP A 268 -7.03 10.91 12.02
C ASP A 268 -7.80 11.48 10.81
N ASP A 269 -8.30 12.71 10.90
CA ASP A 269 -8.95 13.40 9.78
C ASP A 269 -7.91 13.80 8.72
N ALA A 270 -6.79 14.36 9.15
CA ALA A 270 -5.68 14.73 8.26
C ALA A 270 -5.10 13.51 7.53
N VAL A 271 -4.88 12.40 8.23
CA VAL A 271 -4.42 11.13 7.63
C VAL A 271 -5.45 10.58 6.63
N HIS A 272 -6.74 10.62 6.98
CA HIS A 272 -7.79 10.19 6.05
C HIS A 272 -7.80 11.00 4.76
N GLU A 273 -7.63 12.31 4.86
CA GLU A 273 -7.55 13.21 3.71
C GLU A 273 -6.24 13.05 2.95
N GLY A 274 -5.10 12.89 3.62
CA GLY A 274 -3.82 12.63 2.97
C GLY A 274 -3.85 11.40 2.08
N LEU A 275 -4.39 10.29 2.60
CA LEU A 275 -4.57 9.03 1.88
C LEU A 275 -5.58 9.15 0.72
N ARG A 276 -6.65 9.95 0.89
CA ARG A 276 -7.57 10.26 -0.21
C ARG A 276 -6.88 11.08 -1.29
N TRP A 277 -6.19 12.14 -0.90
CA TRP A 277 -5.61 13.12 -1.83
C TRP A 277 -4.49 12.53 -2.68
N VAL A 278 -3.60 11.74 -2.05
CA VAL A 278 -2.56 10.95 -2.75
C VAL A 278 -2.56 9.54 -2.18
N ALA A 279 -3.32 8.65 -2.80
CA ALA A 279 -3.33 7.24 -2.41
C ALA A 279 -1.95 6.62 -2.73
N PRO A 280 -1.24 6.03 -1.73
CA PRO A 280 0.08 5.42 -1.97
C PRO A 280 0.07 4.34 -3.05
N ILE A 281 -1.01 3.54 -3.13
CA ILE A 281 -1.26 2.61 -4.22
C ILE A 281 -2.31 3.22 -5.15
N GLY A 282 -1.89 3.56 -6.37
CA GLY A 282 -2.76 4.21 -7.36
C GLY A 282 -3.68 3.26 -8.12
N THR A 283 -3.33 1.97 -8.24
CA THR A 283 -4.01 1.04 -9.13
C THR A 283 -4.03 -0.38 -8.54
N GLN A 284 -5.20 -1.03 -8.61
CA GLN A 284 -5.31 -2.47 -8.43
C GLN A 284 -5.55 -3.13 -9.79
N VAL A 285 -4.64 -4.01 -10.20
CA VAL A 285 -4.76 -4.73 -11.49
C VAL A 285 -5.60 -5.98 -11.31
N ARG A 286 -6.46 -6.24 -12.30
CA ARG A 286 -7.31 -7.43 -12.42
C ARG A 286 -7.18 -8.00 -13.84
N GLN A 287 -7.68 -9.21 -14.04
CA GLN A 287 -7.84 -9.81 -15.35
C GLN A 287 -9.32 -10.08 -15.63
N SER A 288 -9.84 -9.61 -16.76
CA SER A 288 -11.21 -9.94 -17.18
C SER A 288 -11.36 -11.44 -17.46
N VAL A 289 -12.34 -12.09 -16.84
CA VAL A 289 -12.57 -13.54 -16.97
C VAL A 289 -13.28 -13.88 -18.29
N ALA A 290 -14.09 -12.94 -18.79
CA ALA A 290 -14.86 -13.05 -20.04
C ALA A 290 -14.90 -11.68 -20.72
N ASP A 291 -15.54 -11.59 -21.89
CA ASP A 291 -15.88 -10.29 -22.47
C ASP A 291 -16.89 -9.59 -21.55
N ILE A 292 -16.56 -8.38 -21.11
CA ILE A 292 -17.35 -7.62 -20.14
C ILE A 292 -17.75 -6.28 -20.76
N GLU A 293 -19.04 -5.98 -20.75
CA GLU A 293 -19.55 -4.67 -21.15
C GLU A 293 -19.61 -3.71 -19.94
N LEU A 294 -18.93 -2.56 -20.06
CA LEU A 294 -18.98 -1.49 -19.06
C LEU A 294 -19.05 -0.13 -19.78
N HIS A 295 -20.07 0.67 -19.51
CA HIS A 295 -20.34 1.97 -20.17
C HIS A 295 -20.38 1.89 -21.73
N GLY A 296 -20.89 0.80 -22.29
CA GLY A 296 -20.96 0.60 -23.74
C GLY A 296 -19.62 0.29 -24.40
N VAL A 297 -18.61 -0.05 -23.60
CA VAL A 297 -17.29 -0.51 -24.05
C VAL A 297 -17.13 -1.97 -23.67
N THR A 298 -16.73 -2.81 -24.61
CA THR A 298 -16.41 -4.22 -24.37
C THR A 298 -14.94 -4.36 -23.98
N ILE A 299 -14.67 -4.82 -22.77
CA ILE A 299 -13.35 -5.26 -22.30
C ILE A 299 -13.22 -6.74 -22.71
N PRO A 300 -12.28 -7.10 -23.58
CA PRO A 300 -12.13 -8.51 -24.02
C PRO A 300 -11.66 -9.42 -22.87
N ALA A 301 -12.05 -10.69 -22.93
CA ALA A 301 -11.57 -11.73 -22.02
C ALA A 301 -10.04 -11.78 -21.97
N GLY A 302 -9.48 -12.00 -20.79
CA GLY A 302 -8.03 -12.08 -20.58
C GLY A 302 -7.29 -10.73 -20.58
N SER A 303 -8.02 -9.60 -20.68
CA SER A 303 -7.41 -8.27 -20.65
C SER A 303 -6.97 -7.87 -19.24
N ALA A 304 -5.83 -7.16 -19.14
CA ALA A 304 -5.48 -6.45 -17.92
C ALA A 304 -6.41 -5.25 -17.70
N VAL A 305 -6.97 -5.14 -16.51
CA VAL A 305 -7.90 -4.09 -16.10
C VAL A 305 -7.35 -3.40 -14.85
N GLY A 306 -6.99 -2.12 -14.97
CA GLY A 306 -6.56 -1.29 -13.86
C GLY A 306 -7.76 -0.60 -13.22
N ALA A 307 -8.11 -1.00 -12.02
CA ALA A 307 -9.01 -0.26 -11.13
C ALA A 307 -8.22 0.89 -10.48
N LEU A 308 -8.43 2.12 -10.98
CA LEU A 308 -7.61 3.27 -10.59
C LEU A 308 -8.08 3.86 -9.25
N LEU A 309 -7.50 3.40 -8.14
CA LEU A 309 -7.83 3.84 -6.78
C LEU A 309 -7.57 5.34 -6.60
N SER A 310 -6.43 5.84 -7.10
CA SER A 310 -6.07 7.27 -7.03
C SER A 310 -7.04 8.15 -7.82
N SER A 311 -7.56 7.66 -8.95
CA SER A 311 -8.62 8.34 -9.70
C SER A 311 -9.95 8.35 -8.92
N ALA A 312 -10.35 7.19 -8.35
CA ALA A 312 -11.57 7.06 -7.54
C ALA A 312 -11.54 7.96 -6.31
N CYS A 313 -10.37 8.15 -5.69
CA CYS A 313 -10.16 9.06 -4.58
C CYS A 313 -10.32 10.55 -4.95
N ARG A 314 -10.33 10.87 -6.24
CA ARG A 314 -10.55 12.24 -6.76
C ARG A 314 -11.76 12.32 -7.69
N ASP A 315 -12.73 11.41 -7.53
CA ASP A 315 -13.96 11.44 -8.31
C ASP A 315 -14.86 12.59 -7.84
N GLU A 316 -15.11 13.53 -8.74
CA GLU A 316 -15.95 14.71 -8.54
C GLU A 316 -17.43 14.39 -8.28
N SER A 317 -17.87 13.15 -8.54
CA SER A 317 -19.21 12.68 -8.18
C SER A 317 -19.32 12.28 -6.69
N VAL A 318 -18.17 12.08 -6.02
CA VAL A 318 -18.09 11.66 -4.61
C VAL A 318 -17.52 12.77 -3.73
N PHE A 319 -16.52 13.51 -4.23
CA PHE A 319 -15.79 14.51 -3.45
C PHE A 319 -15.95 15.91 -4.08
N GLU A 320 -16.35 16.86 -3.28
CA GLU A 320 -16.35 18.28 -3.68
C GLU A 320 -14.91 18.80 -3.74
N ASN A 321 -14.53 19.53 -4.81
CA ASN A 321 -13.16 20.00 -5.05
C ASN A 321 -12.10 18.93 -4.79
N PRO A 322 -12.16 17.79 -5.53
CA PRO A 322 -11.40 16.59 -5.18
C PRO A 322 -9.88 16.77 -5.30
N ASP A 323 -9.42 17.74 -6.08
CA ASP A 323 -8.00 17.99 -6.29
C ASP A 323 -7.36 18.81 -5.15
N ASP A 324 -8.18 19.48 -4.32
CA ASP A 324 -7.72 20.22 -3.16
C ASP A 324 -7.50 19.28 -1.97
N PHE A 325 -6.40 19.48 -1.23
CA PHE A 325 -6.21 18.92 0.09
C PHE A 325 -7.04 19.72 1.10
N ASP A 326 -7.92 19.05 1.84
CA ASP A 326 -8.74 19.66 2.89
C ASP A 326 -8.88 18.72 4.10
N ALA A 327 -8.03 18.93 5.12
CA ALA A 327 -8.04 18.16 6.36
C ALA A 327 -9.37 18.28 7.14
N ARG A 328 -10.18 19.30 6.85
CA ARG A 328 -11.52 19.52 7.45
C ARG A 328 -12.63 18.83 6.67
N ARG A 329 -12.30 18.17 5.56
CA ARG A 329 -13.27 17.46 4.73
C ARG A 329 -14.03 16.42 5.56
N PRO A 330 -15.37 16.35 5.47
CA PRO A 330 -16.13 15.27 6.10
C PRO A 330 -15.59 13.89 5.66
N ARG A 331 -15.43 12.97 6.61
CA ARG A 331 -14.96 11.62 6.30
C ARG A 331 -15.97 10.89 5.43
N VAL A 332 -15.63 10.69 4.18
CA VAL A 332 -16.36 9.84 3.24
C VAL A 332 -15.48 8.64 2.94
N PRO A 333 -16.02 7.42 2.83
CA PRO A 333 -15.23 6.27 2.38
C PRO A 333 -14.50 6.58 1.07
N ASN A 334 -13.22 6.22 1.00
CA ASN A 334 -12.39 6.42 -0.17
C ASN A 334 -11.72 5.11 -0.61
N ALA A 335 -11.13 5.11 -1.78
CA ALA A 335 -10.55 3.93 -2.41
C ALA A 335 -9.10 3.64 -1.98
N ALA A 336 -8.47 4.43 -1.12
CA ALA A 336 -7.02 4.31 -0.83
C ALA A 336 -6.59 2.92 -0.34
N PHE A 337 -7.48 2.19 0.33
CA PHE A 337 -7.24 0.81 0.79
C PHE A 337 -7.94 -0.25 -0.07
N GLY A 338 -8.46 0.12 -1.24
CA GLY A 338 -9.24 -0.76 -2.11
C GLY A 338 -10.61 -1.14 -1.55
N PHE A 339 -11.24 -2.15 -2.17
CA PHE A 339 -12.56 -2.65 -1.78
C PHE A 339 -12.61 -4.19 -1.88
N GLY A 340 -13.69 -4.78 -1.37
CA GLY A 340 -14.02 -6.19 -1.55
C GLY A 340 -13.06 -7.16 -0.85
N PRO A 341 -12.88 -8.38 -1.39
CA PRO A 341 -12.06 -9.42 -0.77
C PRO A 341 -10.62 -9.00 -0.51
N HIS A 342 -10.07 -8.16 -1.39
CA HIS A 342 -8.70 -7.63 -1.33
C HIS A 342 -8.57 -6.29 -0.60
N PHE A 343 -9.60 -5.84 0.13
CA PHE A 343 -9.48 -4.66 1.00
C PHE A 343 -8.28 -4.80 1.93
N CYS A 344 -7.50 -3.74 2.11
CA CYS A 344 -6.22 -3.77 2.83
C CYS A 344 -6.36 -4.32 4.25
N ALA A 345 -5.63 -5.40 4.57
CA ALA A 345 -5.60 -5.98 5.91
C ALA A 345 -4.97 -5.03 6.93
N GLY A 346 -3.95 -4.27 6.50
CA GLY A 346 -3.15 -3.37 7.33
C GLY A 346 -3.75 -1.98 7.54
N HIS A 347 -4.92 -1.67 6.99
CA HIS A 347 -5.48 -0.31 6.96
C HIS A 347 -5.53 0.39 8.33
N ALA A 348 -5.85 -0.34 9.41
CA ALA A 348 -5.92 0.23 10.76
C ALA A 348 -4.51 0.48 11.32
N PHE A 349 -3.58 -0.43 11.05
CA PHE A 349 -2.18 -0.29 11.45
C PHE A 349 -1.52 0.91 10.75
N ALA A 350 -1.68 1.02 9.43
CA ALA A 350 -1.14 2.11 8.64
C ALA A 350 -1.63 3.48 9.17
N ARG A 351 -2.94 3.65 9.32
CA ARG A 351 -3.51 4.92 9.83
C ARG A 351 -3.03 5.27 11.22
N GLY A 352 -2.98 4.30 12.15
CA GLY A 352 -2.48 4.53 13.50
C GLY A 352 -1.01 4.95 13.51
N GLN A 353 -0.19 4.26 12.72
CA GLN A 353 1.22 4.57 12.56
C GLN A 353 1.44 5.97 11.96
N GLU A 354 0.75 6.31 10.89
CA GLU A 354 0.83 7.62 10.23
C GLU A 354 0.42 8.75 11.18
N SER A 355 -0.69 8.60 11.90
CA SER A 355 -1.18 9.57 12.89
C SER A 355 -0.16 9.82 14.00
N ILE A 356 0.45 8.76 14.54
CA ILE A 356 1.47 8.86 15.59
C ILE A 356 2.74 9.53 15.05
N ALA A 357 3.22 9.15 13.87
CA ALA A 357 4.42 9.71 13.27
C ALA A 357 4.26 11.21 13.01
N LEU A 358 3.15 11.60 12.37
CA LEU A 358 2.86 13.00 12.06
C LEU A 358 2.74 13.85 13.34
N ARG A 359 1.96 13.40 14.31
CA ARG A 359 1.79 14.10 15.58
C ARG A 359 3.11 14.26 16.32
N THR A 360 3.92 13.21 16.42
CA THR A 360 5.21 13.23 17.11
C THR A 360 6.16 14.28 16.50
N LEU A 361 6.20 14.38 15.18
CA LEU A 361 7.02 15.35 14.47
C LEU A 361 6.55 16.78 14.72
N VAL A 362 5.27 17.04 14.52
CA VAL A 362 4.69 18.39 14.57
C VAL A 362 4.64 18.94 16.00
N ASP A 363 4.35 18.11 17.00
CA ASP A 363 4.35 18.52 18.41
C ASP A 363 5.75 18.96 18.89
N ALA A 364 6.80 18.34 18.33
CA ALA A 364 8.19 18.68 18.68
C ALA A 364 8.78 19.84 17.87
N MET A 365 8.18 20.15 16.72
CA MET A 365 8.66 21.17 15.78
C MET A 365 7.54 22.20 15.50
N PRO A 366 7.26 23.14 16.43
CA PRO A 366 6.18 24.11 16.24
C PRO A 366 6.41 25.07 15.07
N ASP A 367 7.66 25.25 14.67
CA ASP A 367 8.07 26.15 13.57
C ASP A 367 8.26 25.40 12.23
N LEU A 368 7.77 24.17 12.12
CA LEU A 368 7.86 23.34 10.91
C LEU A 368 7.03 23.97 9.79
#